data_a4b58ebf39348fb802867c32b771af5a
#
_entry.id   a4b58ebf39348fb802867c32b771af5a
#
_cell.length_a   1.000
_cell.length_b   1.000
_cell.length_c   1.000
_cell.angle_alpha   90.00
_cell.angle_beta   90.00
_cell.angle_gamma   90.00
#
_symmetry.space_group_name_H-M   'P 1'
#
loop_
_entity.id
_entity.type
_entity.pdbx_description
1 polymer ?
#
loop_
_entity_poly.entity_id
_entity_poly.type
_entity_poly.pdbx_seq_one_letter_code
_entity_poly.pdbx_strand_id
1 'polypeptide(L)'
;MKNVTRSVRFVLSMVLVMAMVLTSIGSFGTVAKAQTGRAADGLKGIYRIYHTEDATQRMAPGADQASEGNTLWLWEQGSTAPADCEMFYFEQAEDGSYYWYNKQDAELVMQADTSVVSLQRKNAASANQKWTIEKVAGTEDQYYLKNGSRYASTSANRHAQVSMSDTAQA
;
A
#
# COMPACT_ATOMS: atom_id res chain seq x y z
N MET A 1 -28.89 -6.81 -35.57
CA MET A 1 -27.43 -6.74 -35.41
C MET A 1 -27.00 -5.37 -34.80
N LYS A 2 -27.55 -4.92 -33.66
CA LYS A 2 -27.21 -3.61 -33.04
C LYS A 2 -26.79 -3.67 -31.58
N ASN A 3 -26.72 -4.84 -30.94
CA ASN A 3 -26.47 -4.93 -29.49
C ASN A 3 -25.08 -5.45 -29.09
N VAL A 4 -24.26 -5.90 -30.05
CA VAL A 4 -22.90 -6.42 -29.76
C VAL A 4 -21.89 -5.31 -29.53
N THR A 5 -22.07 -4.16 -30.19
CA THR A 5 -21.10 -3.04 -30.17
C THR A 5 -21.11 -2.24 -28.86
N ARG A 6 -22.20 -2.28 -28.06
CA ARG A 6 -22.29 -1.59 -26.78
C ARG A 6 -21.57 -2.30 -25.65
N SER A 7 -21.67 -3.63 -25.62
CA SER A 7 -21.01 -4.43 -24.57
C SER A 7 -19.48 -4.40 -24.69
N VAL A 8 -18.94 -4.39 -25.90
CA VAL A 8 -17.49 -4.33 -26.13
C VAL A 8 -16.89 -2.98 -25.69
N ARG A 9 -17.64 -1.88 -25.85
CA ARG A 9 -17.17 -0.55 -25.41
C ARG A 9 -17.14 -0.39 -23.90
N PHE A 10 -18.04 -1.06 -23.19
CA PHE A 10 -18.09 -1.00 -21.72
C PHE A 10 -16.96 -1.82 -21.08
N VAL A 11 -16.68 -2.99 -21.62
CA VAL A 11 -15.57 -3.84 -21.14
C VAL A 11 -14.20 -3.20 -21.47
N LEU A 12 -14.06 -2.56 -22.61
CA LEU A 12 -12.83 -1.87 -23.01
C LEU A 12 -12.56 -0.62 -22.16
N SER A 13 -13.62 0.09 -21.74
CA SER A 13 -13.52 1.24 -20.83
C SER A 13 -13.11 0.84 -19.41
N MET A 14 -13.60 -0.28 -18.92
CA MET A 14 -13.26 -0.78 -17.59
C MET A 14 -11.82 -1.32 -17.49
N VAL A 15 -11.33 -1.96 -18.56
CA VAL A 15 -9.94 -2.39 -18.68
C VAL A 15 -8.98 -1.20 -18.82
N LEU A 16 -9.41 -0.12 -19.49
CA LEU A 16 -8.58 1.08 -19.69
C LEU A 16 -8.43 1.90 -18.40
N VAL A 17 -9.45 1.97 -17.56
CA VAL A 17 -9.38 2.68 -16.25
C VAL A 17 -8.48 1.93 -15.26
N MET A 18 -8.53 0.59 -15.24
CA MET A 18 -7.57 -0.19 -14.45
C MET A 18 -6.12 -0.08 -14.97
N ALA A 19 -5.93 0.08 -16.28
CA ALA A 19 -4.60 0.25 -16.86
C ALA A 19 -3.99 1.64 -16.55
N MET A 20 -4.79 2.69 -16.40
CA MET A 20 -4.27 4.04 -16.13
C MET A 20 -3.73 4.21 -14.71
N VAL A 21 -4.26 3.53 -13.71
CA VAL A 21 -3.72 3.54 -12.34
C VAL A 21 -2.40 2.75 -12.26
N LEU A 22 -2.19 1.77 -13.13
CA LEU A 22 -0.99 0.95 -13.19
C LEU A 22 0.14 1.51 -14.08
N THR A 23 -0.15 2.48 -14.96
CA THR A 23 0.85 2.99 -15.93
C THR A 23 1.62 4.22 -15.47
N SER A 24 1.29 4.82 -14.34
CA SER A 24 2.03 5.97 -13.80
C SER A 24 3.31 5.59 -13.04
N ILE A 25 3.57 4.31 -12.82
CA ILE A 25 4.80 3.85 -12.20
C ILE A 25 5.71 3.30 -13.31
N GLY A 26 6.71 4.08 -13.69
CA GLY A 26 7.64 3.78 -14.77
C GLY A 26 8.26 2.39 -14.69
N SER A 27 8.69 1.90 -15.83
CA SER A 27 9.31 0.61 -16.11
C SER A 27 10.34 0.16 -15.06
N PHE A 28 9.96 -0.69 -14.13
CA PHE A 28 10.84 -1.31 -13.13
C PHE A 28 11.30 -2.70 -13.60
N GLY A 29 12.11 -2.74 -14.66
CA GLY A 29 12.48 -4.00 -15.35
C GLY A 29 13.39 -4.96 -14.57
N THR A 30 13.98 -4.57 -13.44
CA THR A 30 14.95 -5.41 -12.73
C THR A 30 14.55 -5.86 -11.33
N VAL A 31 13.66 -5.15 -10.67
CA VAL A 31 13.22 -5.49 -9.30
C VAL A 31 12.09 -6.52 -9.30
N ALA A 32 11.32 -6.59 -10.38
CA ALA A 32 10.20 -7.53 -10.51
C ALA A 32 10.60 -9.01 -10.41
N LYS A 33 11.83 -9.36 -10.73
CA LYS A 33 12.29 -10.77 -10.77
C LYS A 33 12.51 -11.38 -9.38
N ALA A 34 12.89 -10.58 -8.37
CA ALA A 34 13.01 -11.03 -6.99
C ALA A 34 11.65 -11.12 -6.26
N GLN A 35 10.63 -10.47 -6.82
CA GLN A 35 9.31 -10.34 -6.20
C GLN A 35 8.23 -11.25 -6.82
N THR A 36 8.53 -11.95 -7.91
CA THR A 36 7.56 -12.78 -8.63
C THR A 36 6.97 -13.93 -7.83
N GLY A 37 7.58 -14.32 -6.72
CA GLY A 37 7.03 -15.34 -5.81
C GLY A 37 6.14 -14.78 -4.68
N ARG A 38 6.02 -13.44 -4.57
CA ARG A 38 5.33 -12.78 -3.45
C ARG A 38 4.08 -12.00 -3.85
N ALA A 39 3.83 -11.86 -5.15
CA ALA A 39 2.63 -11.17 -5.62
C ALA A 39 1.39 -12.04 -5.40
N ALA A 40 0.45 -11.55 -4.62
CA ALA A 40 -0.84 -12.17 -4.41
C ALA A 40 -1.71 -12.10 -5.67
N ASP A 41 -2.59 -13.08 -5.84
CA ASP A 41 -3.70 -12.92 -6.77
C ASP A 41 -4.59 -11.77 -6.28
N GLY A 42 -4.61 -10.65 -6.99
CA GLY A 42 -5.39 -9.46 -6.65
C GLY A 42 -4.54 -8.19 -6.51
N LEU A 43 -3.50 -8.20 -5.69
CA LEU A 43 -2.59 -7.05 -5.55
C LEU A 43 -1.20 -7.41 -6.07
N LYS A 44 -0.91 -7.02 -7.30
CA LYS A 44 0.37 -7.28 -7.98
C LYS A 44 1.05 -5.96 -8.29
N GLY A 45 2.31 -5.84 -7.90
CA GLY A 45 3.11 -4.68 -8.22
C GLY A 45 3.71 -3.98 -7.00
N ILE A 46 4.19 -2.77 -7.23
CA ILE A 46 4.79 -1.91 -6.23
C ILE A 46 3.88 -0.71 -6.05
N TYR A 47 3.57 -0.40 -4.81
CA TYR A 47 2.61 0.62 -4.43
C TYR A 47 3.25 1.70 -3.60
N ARG A 48 2.74 2.90 -3.73
CA ARG A 48 2.88 4.00 -2.79
C ARG A 48 1.55 4.21 -2.09
N ILE A 49 1.62 4.59 -0.84
CA ILE A 49 0.44 4.86 -0.02
C ILE A 49 0.40 6.36 0.21
N TYR A 50 -0.72 6.97 -0.15
CA TYR A 50 -0.96 8.40 0.00
C TYR A 50 -2.08 8.64 1.01
N HIS A 51 -2.06 9.82 1.61
CA HIS A 51 -3.18 10.26 2.42
C HIS A 51 -4.37 10.65 1.52
N THR A 52 -5.59 10.27 1.92
CA THR A 52 -6.79 10.51 1.10
C THR A 52 -7.15 11.97 0.94
N GLU A 53 -6.90 12.79 1.97
CA GLU A 53 -7.20 14.23 1.93
C GLU A 53 -6.07 15.06 1.30
N ASP A 54 -4.86 14.51 1.21
CA ASP A 54 -3.70 15.19 0.63
C ASP A 54 -2.78 14.22 -0.11
N ALA A 55 -3.00 14.06 -1.40
CA ALA A 55 -2.22 13.18 -2.27
C ALA A 55 -0.76 13.65 -2.48
N THR A 56 -0.34 14.77 -1.91
CA THR A 56 1.07 15.18 -1.87
C THR A 56 1.82 14.50 -0.73
N GLN A 57 1.09 13.94 0.25
CA GLN A 57 1.64 13.25 1.41
C GLN A 57 1.65 11.74 1.18
N ARG A 58 2.80 11.12 1.34
CA ARG A 58 3.02 9.69 1.18
C ARG A 58 3.58 9.05 2.43
N MET A 59 3.27 7.79 2.62
CA MET A 59 3.80 7.00 3.72
C MET A 59 5.24 6.58 3.44
N ALA A 60 6.13 6.87 4.38
CA ALA A 60 7.54 6.48 4.34
C ALA A 60 8.09 6.28 5.76
N PRO A 61 9.21 5.56 5.94
CA PRO A 61 9.93 5.51 7.20
C PRO A 61 10.42 6.89 7.64
N GLY A 62 10.41 7.13 8.95
CA GLY A 62 10.73 8.43 9.54
C GLY A 62 12.15 8.95 9.28
N ALA A 63 13.08 8.09 8.89
CA ALA A 63 14.48 8.45 8.61
C ALA A 63 14.82 8.43 7.11
N ASP A 64 13.83 8.43 6.22
CA ASP A 64 14.00 8.21 4.76
C ASP A 64 14.81 6.93 4.43
N GLN A 65 14.85 5.99 5.35
CA GLN A 65 15.55 4.74 5.23
C GLN A 65 14.75 3.62 5.91
N ALA A 66 14.55 2.50 5.21
CA ALA A 66 13.97 1.32 5.80
C ALA A 66 14.97 0.67 6.75
N SER A 67 14.63 0.63 8.03
CA SER A 67 15.37 -0.06 9.08
C SER A 67 14.41 -0.70 10.06
N GLU A 68 14.82 -1.79 10.68
CA GLU A 68 14.02 -2.44 11.73
C GLU A 68 13.73 -1.48 12.89
N GLY A 69 12.48 -1.40 13.29
CA GLY A 69 12.00 -0.50 14.34
C GLY A 69 11.61 0.91 13.87
N ASN A 70 11.94 1.30 12.63
CA ASN A 70 11.54 2.61 12.12
C ASN A 70 10.01 2.69 12.00
N THR A 71 9.44 3.74 12.58
CA THR A 71 8.02 4.04 12.47
C THR A 71 7.71 4.69 11.11
N LEU A 72 6.47 4.53 10.65
CA LEU A 72 6.00 5.12 9.41
C LEU A 72 5.37 6.50 9.66
N TRP A 73 5.56 7.39 8.71
CA TRP A 73 5.15 8.79 8.75
C TRP A 73 4.59 9.21 7.41
N LEU A 74 3.83 10.31 7.39
CA LEU A 74 3.50 11.02 6.17
C LEU A 74 4.57 12.06 5.86
N TRP A 75 5.06 12.01 4.62
CA TRP A 75 6.04 12.96 4.10
C TRP A 75 5.54 13.59 2.81
N GLU A 76 5.87 14.84 2.59
CA GLU A 76 5.64 15.46 1.29
C GLU A 76 6.46 14.76 0.21
N GLN A 77 5.81 14.56 -0.93
CA GLN A 77 6.53 14.12 -2.11
C GLN A 77 7.49 15.22 -2.57
N GLY A 78 8.79 14.97 -2.48
CA GLY A 78 9.80 15.82 -3.08
C GLY A 78 9.71 15.84 -4.61
N SER A 79 10.40 16.78 -5.25
CA SER A 79 10.48 16.89 -6.71
C SER A 79 11.30 15.78 -7.38
N THR A 80 11.96 14.94 -6.60
CA THR A 80 12.81 13.84 -7.07
C THR A 80 12.02 12.56 -7.27
N ALA A 81 12.60 11.62 -8.04
CA ALA A 81 12.05 10.28 -8.18
C ALA A 81 11.81 9.62 -6.82
N PRO A 82 10.77 8.78 -6.70
CA PRO A 82 10.45 8.11 -5.45
C PRO A 82 11.61 7.28 -4.93
N ALA A 83 11.91 7.43 -3.64
CA ALA A 83 12.87 6.56 -2.97
C ALA A 83 12.27 5.15 -2.75
N ASP A 84 13.12 4.13 -2.76
CA ASP A 84 12.67 2.74 -2.56
C ASP A 84 12.03 2.52 -1.18
N CYS A 85 12.41 3.31 -0.17
CA CYS A 85 11.80 3.25 1.16
C CYS A 85 10.33 3.68 1.21
N GLU A 86 9.84 4.43 0.21
CA GLU A 86 8.45 4.88 0.08
C GLU A 86 7.55 3.89 -0.65
N MET A 87 8.11 2.77 -1.07
CA MET A 87 7.43 1.79 -1.90
C MET A 87 7.23 0.48 -1.16
N PHE A 88 6.07 -0.12 -1.40
CA PHE A 88 5.68 -1.38 -0.77
C PHE A 88 5.19 -2.37 -1.81
N TYR A 89 5.39 -3.64 -1.55
CA TYR A 89 4.78 -4.74 -2.29
C TYR A 89 4.13 -5.74 -1.33
N PHE A 90 3.24 -6.56 -1.84
CA PHE A 90 2.36 -7.41 -1.04
C PHE A 90 2.67 -8.89 -1.25
N GLU A 91 2.54 -9.64 -0.18
CA GLU A 91 2.45 -11.09 -0.20
C GLU A 91 1.17 -11.50 0.53
N GLN A 92 0.32 -12.27 -0.11
CA GLN A 92 -0.89 -12.77 0.55
C GLN A 92 -0.53 -13.91 1.51
N ALA A 93 -1.03 -13.80 2.75
CA ALA A 93 -0.96 -14.86 3.73
C ALA A 93 -2.05 -15.92 3.46
N GLU A 94 -1.93 -17.10 4.09
CA GLU A 94 -2.87 -18.21 3.94
C GLU A 94 -4.31 -17.86 4.36
N ASP A 95 -4.46 -16.92 5.30
CA ASP A 95 -5.76 -16.43 5.79
C ASP A 95 -6.39 -15.32 4.91
N GLY A 96 -5.76 -14.98 3.77
CA GLY A 96 -6.21 -13.96 2.85
C GLY A 96 -5.79 -12.54 3.21
N SER A 97 -5.16 -12.33 4.36
CA SER A 97 -4.52 -11.05 4.72
C SER A 97 -3.22 -10.85 3.92
N TYR A 98 -2.57 -9.72 4.12
CA TYR A 98 -1.37 -9.34 3.39
C TYR A 98 -0.22 -8.95 4.32
N TYR A 99 0.98 -9.40 3.96
CA TYR A 99 2.23 -8.80 4.44
C TYR A 99 2.62 -7.66 3.48
N TRP A 100 3.00 -6.52 4.04
CA TRP A 100 3.42 -5.34 3.29
C TRP A 100 4.92 -5.15 3.45
N TYR A 101 5.68 -5.57 2.46
CA TYR A 101 7.12 -5.46 2.44
C TYR A 101 7.59 -4.10 1.97
N ASN A 102 8.60 -3.55 2.62
CA ASN A 102 9.26 -2.36 2.12
C ASN A 102 10.18 -2.72 0.93
N LYS A 103 10.16 -1.91 -0.12
CA LYS A 103 10.97 -2.18 -1.32
C LYS A 103 12.46 -2.03 -1.10
N GLN A 104 12.90 -1.10 -0.23
CA GLN A 104 14.31 -0.88 0.06
C GLN A 104 14.94 -2.04 0.82
N ASP A 105 14.18 -2.66 1.74
CA ASP A 105 14.60 -3.88 2.46
C ASP A 105 13.48 -4.90 2.45
N ALA A 106 13.65 -5.94 1.64
CA ALA A 106 12.67 -7.00 1.41
C ALA A 106 12.50 -7.96 2.61
N GLU A 107 13.23 -7.81 3.69
CA GLU A 107 13.04 -8.56 4.94
C GLU A 107 12.13 -7.81 5.92
N LEU A 108 11.89 -6.51 5.68
CA LEU A 108 11.07 -5.66 6.53
C LEU A 108 9.63 -5.58 6.05
N VAL A 109 8.70 -5.79 6.96
CA VAL A 109 7.27 -5.68 6.73
C VAL A 109 6.63 -4.67 7.68
N MET A 110 5.50 -4.11 7.27
CA MET A 110 4.68 -3.27 8.15
C MET A 110 4.13 -4.07 9.33
N GLN A 111 4.27 -3.52 10.52
CA GLN A 111 3.74 -4.07 11.77
C GLN A 111 2.88 -3.05 12.50
N ALA A 112 1.73 -3.51 12.98
CA ALA A 112 0.88 -2.77 13.89
C ALA A 112 1.42 -2.94 15.31
N ASP A 113 2.05 -1.91 15.86
CA ASP A 113 2.42 -1.87 17.27
C ASP A 113 1.24 -1.38 18.13
N THR A 114 1.46 -1.19 19.42
CA THR A 114 0.37 -0.76 20.33
C THR A 114 -0.26 0.57 19.90
N SER A 115 0.52 1.52 19.43
CA SER A 115 0.05 2.86 19.08
C SER A 115 0.49 3.38 17.72
N VAL A 116 1.47 2.75 17.10
CA VAL A 116 2.07 3.20 15.83
C VAL A 116 2.21 2.06 14.84
N VAL A 117 2.52 2.40 13.60
CA VAL A 117 2.93 1.44 12.57
C VAL A 117 4.43 1.54 12.37
N SER A 118 5.12 0.41 12.41
CA SER A 118 6.57 0.33 12.21
C SER A 118 6.96 -0.67 11.13
N LEU A 119 8.24 -0.68 10.78
CA LEU A 119 8.87 -1.71 9.96
C LEU A 119 9.58 -2.71 10.89
N GLN A 120 9.29 -3.99 10.73
CA GLN A 120 9.89 -5.07 11.50
C GLN A 120 10.28 -6.23 10.59
N ARG A 121 11.24 -7.05 11.00
CA ARG A 121 11.52 -8.29 10.27
C ARG A 121 10.30 -9.18 10.23
N LYS A 122 10.08 -9.81 9.07
CA LYS A 122 8.94 -10.72 8.89
C LYS A 122 8.95 -11.82 9.93
N ASN A 123 7.81 -11.96 10.62
CA ASN A 123 7.50 -13.10 11.48
C ASN A 123 6.11 -13.63 11.09
N ALA A 124 6.05 -14.77 10.42
CA ALA A 124 4.81 -15.36 9.93
C ALA A 124 3.82 -15.73 11.06
N ALA A 125 4.30 -15.93 12.29
CA ALA A 125 3.46 -16.18 13.46
C ALA A 125 2.83 -14.90 14.04
N SER A 126 3.31 -13.71 13.65
CA SER A 126 2.82 -12.44 14.18
C SER A 126 1.53 -12.00 13.48
N ALA A 127 0.43 -11.97 14.21
CA ALA A 127 -0.82 -11.39 13.73
C ALA A 127 -0.69 -9.87 13.47
N ASN A 128 0.23 -9.19 14.16
CA ASN A 128 0.45 -7.75 14.02
C ASN A 128 1.07 -7.35 12.66
N GLN A 129 1.54 -8.30 11.89
CA GLN A 129 2.09 -8.07 10.55
C GLN A 129 1.11 -8.42 9.42
N LYS A 130 -0.10 -8.89 9.75
CA LYS A 130 -1.12 -9.31 8.82
C LYS A 130 -2.18 -8.23 8.63
N TRP A 131 -2.23 -7.67 7.45
CA TRP A 131 -3.09 -6.53 7.13
C TRP A 131 -4.23 -6.92 6.21
N THR A 132 -5.39 -6.35 6.45
CA THR A 132 -6.54 -6.39 5.54
C THR A 132 -6.69 -5.04 4.86
N ILE A 133 -7.04 -5.04 3.58
CA ILE A 133 -7.32 -3.85 2.79
C ILE A 133 -8.82 -3.82 2.55
N GLU A 134 -9.50 -2.83 3.10
CA GLU A 134 -10.95 -2.67 3.00
C GLU A 134 -11.28 -1.41 2.22
N LYS A 135 -12.04 -1.56 1.14
CA LYS A 135 -12.42 -0.42 0.30
C LYS A 135 -13.35 0.52 1.05
N VAL A 136 -13.09 1.82 0.98
CA VAL A 136 -13.99 2.84 1.52
C VAL A 136 -15.25 2.91 0.66
N ALA A 137 -16.41 2.76 1.29
CA ALA A 137 -17.69 2.76 0.59
C ALA A 137 -17.92 4.09 -0.16
N GLY A 138 -18.33 4.02 -1.41
CA GLY A 138 -18.61 5.20 -2.24
C GLY A 138 -17.39 5.85 -2.89
N THR A 139 -16.19 5.29 -2.71
CA THR A 139 -14.95 5.76 -3.37
C THR A 139 -14.44 4.76 -4.40
N GLU A 140 -13.61 5.20 -5.35
CA GLU A 140 -13.04 4.32 -6.37
C GLU A 140 -11.68 3.73 -5.95
N ASP A 141 -10.87 4.50 -5.21
CA ASP A 141 -9.45 4.25 -4.98
C ASP A 141 -9.00 4.46 -3.52
N GLN A 142 -9.95 4.61 -2.58
CA GLN A 142 -9.64 4.79 -1.18
C GLN A 142 -9.84 3.49 -0.38
N TYR A 143 -8.94 3.23 0.55
CA TYR A 143 -8.92 1.99 1.32
C TYR A 143 -8.53 2.25 2.77
N TYR A 144 -9.14 1.49 3.66
CA TYR A 144 -8.68 1.35 5.03
C TYR A 144 -7.64 0.24 5.12
N LEU A 145 -6.58 0.49 5.87
CA LEU A 145 -5.59 -0.52 6.22
C LEU A 145 -5.89 -1.00 7.64
N LYS A 146 -6.25 -2.27 7.78
CA LYS A 146 -6.64 -2.86 9.05
C LYS A 146 -5.67 -3.92 9.51
N ASN A 147 -5.40 -3.95 10.82
CA ASN A 147 -4.79 -5.06 11.50
C ASN A 147 -5.72 -5.52 12.63
N GLY A 148 -6.32 -6.69 12.48
CA GLY A 148 -7.40 -7.15 13.34
C GLY A 148 -8.61 -6.20 13.30
N SER A 149 -9.00 -5.66 14.46
CA SER A 149 -10.08 -4.68 14.57
C SER A 149 -9.62 -3.21 14.45
N ARG A 150 -8.31 -2.96 14.34
CA ARG A 150 -7.73 -1.62 14.37
C ARG A 150 -7.32 -1.16 12.97
N TYR A 151 -7.25 0.15 12.81
CA TYR A 151 -6.94 0.82 11.54
C TYR A 151 -5.60 1.55 11.63
N ALA A 152 -4.79 1.48 10.57
CA ALA A 152 -3.74 2.46 10.39
C ALA A 152 -4.38 3.82 10.10
N SER A 153 -3.98 4.82 10.84
CA SER A 153 -4.61 6.14 10.83
C SER A 153 -3.54 7.22 10.95
N THR A 154 -3.81 8.36 10.33
CA THR A 154 -2.95 9.53 10.45
C THR A 154 -3.77 10.79 10.18
N SER A 155 -3.31 11.94 10.67
CA SER A 155 -3.87 13.23 10.26
C SER A 155 -3.27 13.68 8.93
N ALA A 156 -3.96 14.53 8.20
CA ALA A 156 -3.44 15.15 6.97
C ALA A 156 -2.28 16.13 7.22
N ASN A 157 -1.83 16.27 8.46
CA ASN A 157 -0.72 17.14 8.80
C ASN A 157 0.60 16.60 8.23
N ARG A 158 1.37 17.50 7.70
CA ARG A 158 2.73 17.19 7.27
C ARG A 158 3.55 16.58 8.41
N HIS A 159 4.30 15.54 8.11
CA HIS A 159 5.11 14.80 9.08
C HIS A 159 4.29 14.17 10.22
N ALA A 160 3.04 13.79 9.94
CA ALA A 160 2.24 13.05 10.88
C ALA A 160 2.68 11.57 10.95
N GLN A 161 2.82 11.05 12.14
CA GLN A 161 3.13 9.65 12.36
C GLN A 161 1.91 8.78 12.04
N VAL A 162 2.13 7.64 11.39
CA VAL A 162 1.08 6.64 11.19
C VAL A 162 0.85 5.89 12.49
N SER A 163 -0.33 6.04 13.04
CA SER A 163 -0.75 5.46 14.31
C SER A 163 -1.77 4.34 14.11
N MET A 164 -2.04 3.58 15.17
CA MET A 164 -3.12 2.60 15.22
C MET A 164 -4.33 3.19 15.94
N SER A 165 -5.49 3.13 15.31
CA SER A 165 -6.77 3.67 15.82
C SER A 165 -7.84 2.58 15.89
N ASP A 166 -8.74 2.64 16.86
CA ASP A 166 -9.91 1.76 16.95
C ASP A 166 -11.07 2.24 16.05
N THR A 167 -10.96 3.44 15.49
CA THR A 167 -11.93 4.00 14.54
C THR A 167 -11.30 4.21 13.18
N ALA A 168 -12.05 3.89 12.12
CA ALA A 168 -11.67 4.20 10.76
C ALA A 168 -11.63 5.72 10.55
N GLN A 169 -10.55 6.21 9.97
CA GLN A 169 -10.42 7.57 9.46
C GLN A 169 -10.11 7.45 7.97
N ALA A 170 -10.96 8.06 7.16
CA ALA A 170 -10.82 8.09 5.71
C ALA A 170 -10.02 9.29 5.26
#